data_8c63e2f110cd81ffd02cc8c1a5eb1d5f
#
_entry.id   8c63e2f110cd81ffd02cc8c1a5eb1d5f
#
_cell.length_a   1.000
_cell.length_b   1.000
_cell.length_c   1.000
_cell.angle_alpha   90.00
_cell.angle_beta   90.00
_cell.angle_gamma   90.00
#
_symmetry.space_group_name_H-M   'P 1'
#
loop_
_entity.id
_entity.type
_entity.pdbx_description
1 polymer ?
#
loop_
_entity_poly.entity_id
_entity_poly.type
_entity_poly.pdbx_seq_one_letter_code
_entity_poly.pdbx_strand_id
1 'polypeptide(L)'
;MLERFISRFGKEKIAVIHSKLSLGEKYDEWNKIREGKAKIVIGARSAIFTPVKNLGIIIIDEEHDSSYKSESNPKYDAKQVAKYIAKQNKCALLLGSATPDINTYYKATEINKIELLKLTKRANNSNLPDVTVIDLKQELANGNHSMLSRELYSQIEENLKQKRQTILFLNRRGYSTFVMCRDCGYTVKCKNCDISLTYHSYENKLKCHYCGYEEKLVTICPECGSEKIRYFGTGTQKLEQEIIKQFKRCKDNKNGCRYCY
;
A
#
# COMPACT_ATOMS: atom_id res chain seq x y z
N MET A 1 8.79 5.61 15.52
CA MET A 1 7.68 6.21 16.29
C MET A 1 7.88 6.01 17.80
N LEU A 2 7.98 4.78 18.29
CA LEU A 2 8.07 4.46 19.74
C LEU A 2 9.18 5.22 20.47
N GLU A 3 10.40 5.26 19.94
CA GLU A 3 11.55 5.97 20.54
C GLU A 3 11.26 7.46 20.79
N ARG A 4 10.57 8.13 19.87
CA ARG A 4 10.18 9.54 20.04
C ARG A 4 9.19 9.74 21.19
N PHE A 5 8.31 8.78 21.43
CA PHE A 5 7.42 8.84 22.57
C PHE A 5 8.16 8.54 23.87
N ILE A 6 9.03 7.54 23.88
CA ILE A 6 9.86 7.19 25.05
C ILE A 6 10.74 8.37 25.48
N SER A 7 11.42 9.01 24.53
CA SER A 7 12.28 10.17 24.83
C SER A 7 11.52 11.37 25.38
N ARG A 8 10.24 11.51 25.02
CA ARG A 8 9.42 12.66 25.42
C ARG A 8 8.64 12.44 26.72
N PHE A 9 8.15 11.24 26.95
CA PHE A 9 7.20 10.95 28.04
C PHE A 9 7.74 9.98 29.11
N GLY A 10 8.86 9.32 28.84
CA GLY A 10 9.42 8.27 29.68
C GLY A 10 8.84 6.88 29.38
N LYS A 11 9.69 5.85 29.44
CA LYS A 11 9.32 4.47 29.13
C LYS A 11 8.26 3.90 30.07
N GLU A 12 8.30 4.32 31.32
CA GLU A 12 7.39 3.87 32.38
C GLU A 12 5.92 4.26 32.13
N LYS A 13 5.69 5.38 31.41
CA LYS A 13 4.33 5.88 31.11
C LYS A 13 3.75 5.32 29.81
N ILE A 14 4.53 4.52 29.07
CA ILE A 14 4.11 4.00 27.79
C ILE A 14 3.92 2.50 27.89
N ALA A 15 2.81 2.01 27.35
CA ALA A 15 2.55 0.60 27.11
C ALA A 15 2.48 0.31 25.61
N VAL A 16 3.01 -0.83 25.18
CA VAL A 16 3.05 -1.21 23.76
C VAL A 16 2.32 -2.53 23.56
N ILE A 17 1.30 -2.56 22.70
CA ILE A 17 0.49 -3.74 22.43
C ILE A 17 0.57 -4.11 20.93
N HIS A 18 1.17 -5.26 20.64
CA HIS A 18 1.21 -5.82 19.28
C HIS A 18 1.24 -7.35 19.26
N SER A 19 1.02 -7.95 18.10
CA SER A 19 0.88 -9.39 17.91
C SER A 19 2.15 -10.20 18.20
N LYS A 20 3.34 -9.57 18.12
CA LYS A 20 4.62 -10.23 18.34
C LYS A 20 5.02 -10.38 19.82
N LEU A 21 4.26 -9.78 20.73
CA LEU A 21 4.49 -9.96 22.17
C LEU A 21 4.12 -11.38 22.57
N SER A 22 4.91 -12.00 23.43
CA SER A 22 4.57 -13.22 24.15
C SER A 22 3.34 -13.02 25.04
N LEU A 23 2.73 -14.10 25.51
CA LEU A 23 1.58 -14.01 26.41
C LEU A 23 1.93 -13.32 27.73
N GLY A 24 3.13 -13.57 28.28
CA GLY A 24 3.60 -12.91 29.49
C GLY A 24 3.78 -11.40 29.31
N GLU A 25 4.49 -10.98 28.25
CA GLU A 25 4.67 -9.58 27.94
C GLU A 25 3.33 -8.85 27.72
N LYS A 26 2.37 -9.50 27.01
CA LYS A 26 1.03 -8.94 26.85
C LYS A 26 0.31 -8.78 28.19
N TYR A 27 0.45 -9.74 29.08
CA TYR A 27 -0.16 -9.68 30.41
C TYR A 27 0.44 -8.54 31.23
N ASP A 28 1.75 -8.36 31.22
CA ASP A 28 2.46 -7.32 31.94
C ASP A 28 2.05 -5.91 31.42
N GLU A 29 2.06 -5.72 30.11
CA GLU A 29 1.64 -4.45 29.50
C GLU A 29 0.15 -4.18 29.76
N TRP A 30 -0.71 -5.20 29.71
CA TRP A 30 -2.13 -5.08 30.02
C TRP A 30 -2.38 -4.67 31.48
N ASN A 31 -1.67 -5.28 32.43
CA ASN A 31 -1.75 -4.91 33.84
C ASN A 31 -1.26 -3.49 34.07
N LYS A 32 -0.14 -3.10 33.46
CA LYS A 32 0.39 -1.75 33.53
C LYS A 32 -0.64 -0.69 33.08
N ILE A 33 -1.41 -1.00 32.02
CA ILE A 33 -2.51 -0.15 31.54
C ILE A 33 -3.66 -0.15 32.57
N ARG A 34 -4.12 -1.33 32.99
CA ARG A 34 -5.24 -1.50 33.92
C ARG A 34 -5.01 -0.81 35.27
N GLU A 35 -3.79 -0.85 35.76
CA GLU A 35 -3.39 -0.18 36.98
C GLU A 35 -3.28 1.34 36.85
N GLY A 36 -3.25 1.84 35.60
CA GLY A 36 -3.12 3.26 35.28
C GLY A 36 -1.68 3.79 35.38
N LYS A 37 -0.68 2.89 35.43
CA LYS A 37 0.74 3.23 35.39
C LYS A 37 1.10 3.76 33.99
N ALA A 38 0.64 3.08 32.93
CA ALA A 38 0.76 3.59 31.56
C ALA A 38 -0.29 4.68 31.30
N LYS A 39 0.18 5.82 30.79
CA LYS A 39 -0.66 6.95 30.37
C LYS A 39 -0.85 7.01 28.86
N ILE A 40 0.01 6.34 28.12
CA ILE A 40 0.00 6.29 26.66
C ILE A 40 0.07 4.83 26.26
N VAL A 41 -0.88 4.40 25.41
CA VAL A 41 -0.88 3.07 24.82
C VAL A 41 -0.62 3.21 23.35
N ILE A 42 0.41 2.53 22.85
CA ILE A 42 0.77 2.47 21.42
C ILE A 42 0.58 1.03 20.95
N GLY A 43 -0.15 0.85 19.87
CA GLY A 43 -0.33 -0.49 19.35
C GLY A 43 -1.01 -0.56 18.01
N ALA A 44 -1.10 -1.79 17.48
CA ALA A 44 -1.86 -2.09 16.29
C ALA A 44 -3.38 -2.02 16.58
N ARG A 45 -4.18 -2.35 15.58
CA ARG A 45 -5.66 -2.36 15.63
C ARG A 45 -6.27 -2.87 16.95
N SER A 46 -5.70 -3.95 17.51
CA SER A 46 -6.21 -4.57 18.76
C SER A 46 -6.00 -3.73 20.01
N ALA A 47 -5.12 -2.72 19.98
CA ALA A 47 -4.88 -1.85 21.12
C ALA A 47 -6.12 -1.03 21.52
N ILE A 48 -7.10 -0.90 20.63
CA ILE A 48 -8.37 -0.21 20.92
C ILE A 48 -9.16 -0.84 22.07
N PHE A 49 -8.92 -2.12 22.38
CA PHE A 49 -9.61 -2.84 23.46
C PHE A 49 -8.90 -2.77 24.81
N THR A 50 -7.80 -2.04 24.93
CA THR A 50 -7.05 -1.94 26.18
C THR A 50 -7.82 -1.14 27.24
N PRO A 51 -7.77 -1.54 28.54
CA PRO A 51 -8.55 -0.93 29.61
C PRO A 51 -7.90 0.36 30.13
N VAL A 52 -7.82 1.39 29.28
CA VAL A 52 -7.25 2.69 29.65
C VAL A 52 -8.20 3.42 30.60
N LYS A 53 -7.71 3.77 31.78
CA LYS A 53 -8.46 4.61 32.75
C LYS A 53 -8.39 6.08 32.35
N ASN A 54 -9.51 6.80 32.50
CA ASN A 54 -9.60 8.24 32.22
C ASN A 54 -9.09 8.58 30.81
N LEU A 55 -9.63 7.91 29.81
CA LEU A 55 -9.26 8.07 28.39
C LEU A 55 -9.55 9.51 27.93
N GLY A 56 -8.52 10.26 27.53
CA GLY A 56 -8.64 11.65 27.09
C GLY A 56 -8.67 11.81 25.57
N ILE A 57 -7.98 10.91 24.84
CA ILE A 57 -7.93 10.97 23.39
C ILE A 57 -7.65 9.60 22.79
N ILE A 58 -8.26 9.33 21.64
CA ILE A 58 -7.91 8.20 20.75
C ILE A 58 -7.35 8.77 19.47
N ILE A 59 -6.21 8.25 19.04
CA ILE A 59 -5.57 8.66 17.78
C ILE A 59 -5.49 7.45 16.86
N ILE A 60 -6.02 7.57 15.64
CA ILE A 60 -5.88 6.58 14.57
C ILE A 60 -5.07 7.23 13.46
N ASP A 61 -3.84 6.75 13.30
CA ASP A 61 -2.92 7.18 12.24
C ASP A 61 -3.18 6.37 10.97
N GLU A 62 -3.00 6.98 9.78
CA GLU A 62 -3.32 6.38 8.47
C GLU A 62 -4.74 5.76 8.45
N GLU A 63 -5.74 6.55 8.85
CA GLU A 63 -7.13 6.09 9.07
C GLU A 63 -7.76 5.42 7.85
N HIS A 64 -7.24 5.69 6.65
CA HIS A 64 -7.69 5.09 5.40
C HIS A 64 -7.27 3.63 5.23
N ASP A 65 -6.30 3.13 6.02
CA ASP A 65 -5.77 1.79 5.87
C ASP A 65 -6.84 0.72 6.16
N SER A 66 -6.98 -0.23 5.22
CA SER A 66 -7.93 -1.34 5.33
C SER A 66 -7.63 -2.28 6.50
N SER A 67 -6.40 -2.29 7.02
CA SER A 67 -5.98 -3.11 8.16
C SER A 67 -6.75 -2.81 9.45
N TYR A 68 -7.44 -1.67 9.54
CA TYR A 68 -8.35 -1.36 10.65
C TYR A 68 -9.62 -2.21 10.66
N LYS A 69 -9.96 -2.86 9.54
CA LYS A 69 -11.03 -3.87 9.48
C LYS A 69 -10.47 -5.25 9.79
N SER A 70 -11.08 -5.97 10.73
CA SER A 70 -10.71 -7.35 11.05
C SER A 70 -11.33 -8.31 10.07
N GLU A 71 -10.50 -9.12 9.39
CA GLU A 71 -10.96 -10.21 8.54
C GLU A 71 -11.21 -11.50 9.34
N SER A 72 -10.54 -11.65 10.49
CA SER A 72 -10.73 -12.78 11.41
C SER A 72 -11.90 -12.54 12.38
N ASN A 73 -12.52 -13.61 12.84
CA ASN A 73 -13.58 -13.53 13.85
C ASN A 73 -13.02 -13.20 15.24
N PRO A 74 -13.72 -12.34 16.03
CA PRO A 74 -14.86 -11.53 15.61
C PRO A 74 -14.47 -10.43 14.62
N LYS A 75 -15.25 -10.26 13.55
CA LYS A 75 -15.06 -9.18 12.58
C LYS A 75 -15.47 -7.85 13.20
N TYR A 76 -14.60 -6.85 13.14
CA TYR A 76 -14.87 -5.50 13.60
C TYR A 76 -14.10 -4.46 12.80
N ASP A 77 -14.57 -3.24 12.83
CA ASP A 77 -13.87 -2.06 12.31
C ASP A 77 -13.40 -1.21 13.51
N ALA A 78 -12.08 -1.10 13.69
CA ALA A 78 -11.50 -0.38 14.82
C ALA A 78 -11.89 1.11 14.83
N LYS A 79 -12.15 1.73 13.67
CA LYS A 79 -12.63 3.11 13.60
C LYS A 79 -14.03 3.25 14.21
N GLN A 80 -14.92 2.28 13.97
CA GLN A 80 -16.27 2.30 14.57
C GLN A 80 -16.20 2.04 16.07
N VAL A 81 -15.36 1.09 16.49
CA VAL A 81 -15.12 0.82 17.92
C VAL A 81 -14.56 2.07 18.61
N ALA A 82 -13.57 2.75 18.01
CA ALA A 82 -12.98 3.97 18.51
C ALA A 82 -14.03 5.09 18.69
N LYS A 83 -14.93 5.26 17.72
CA LYS A 83 -16.04 6.23 17.81
C LYS A 83 -16.97 5.92 18.96
N TYR A 84 -17.30 4.65 19.16
CA TYR A 84 -18.14 4.23 20.27
C TYR A 84 -17.45 4.50 21.62
N ILE A 85 -16.19 4.08 21.77
CA ILE A 85 -15.40 4.28 22.99
C ILE A 85 -15.23 5.78 23.29
N ALA A 86 -14.89 6.58 22.29
CA ALA A 86 -14.74 8.03 22.44
C ALA A 86 -16.03 8.70 22.94
N LYS A 87 -17.17 8.29 22.37
CA LYS A 87 -18.49 8.79 22.82
C LYS A 87 -18.79 8.41 24.27
N GLN A 88 -18.54 7.15 24.64
CA GLN A 88 -18.77 6.67 26.03
C GLN A 88 -17.89 7.40 27.07
N ASN A 89 -16.63 7.62 26.73
CA ASN A 89 -15.67 8.28 27.61
C ASN A 89 -15.68 9.82 27.48
N LYS A 90 -16.52 10.39 26.62
CA LYS A 90 -16.55 11.84 26.29
C LYS A 90 -15.16 12.39 25.96
N CYS A 91 -14.36 11.63 25.21
CA CYS A 91 -13.00 12.01 24.82
C CYS A 91 -12.89 12.29 23.33
N ALA A 92 -11.82 12.96 22.92
CA ALA A 92 -11.57 13.27 21.52
C ALA A 92 -11.18 12.02 20.72
N LEU A 93 -11.61 11.96 19.45
CA LEU A 93 -11.12 11.00 18.46
C LEU A 93 -10.45 11.77 17.31
N LEU A 94 -9.15 11.55 17.14
CA LEU A 94 -8.36 12.12 16.06
C LEU A 94 -8.09 11.06 14.99
N LEU A 95 -8.50 11.37 13.75
CA LEU A 95 -8.22 10.55 12.57
C LEU A 95 -7.17 11.26 11.73
N GLY A 96 -5.97 10.69 11.63
CA GLY A 96 -4.86 11.24 10.88
C GLY A 96 -4.68 10.52 9.55
N SER A 97 -4.48 11.26 8.46
CA SER A 97 -4.13 10.71 7.15
C SER A 97 -3.64 11.80 6.20
N ALA A 98 -2.71 11.46 5.33
CA ALA A 98 -2.38 12.27 4.16
C ALA A 98 -3.39 12.07 3.01
N THR A 99 -4.04 10.91 2.98
CA THR A 99 -5.00 10.46 1.96
C THR A 99 -6.25 9.89 2.66
N PRO A 100 -7.10 10.73 3.27
CA PRO A 100 -8.22 10.26 4.09
C PRO A 100 -9.21 9.39 3.29
N ASP A 101 -9.87 8.46 3.98
CA ASP A 101 -10.98 7.68 3.43
C ASP A 101 -12.07 8.61 2.89
N ILE A 102 -12.59 8.32 1.70
CA ILE A 102 -13.58 9.17 1.00
C ILE A 102 -14.80 9.46 1.89
N ASN A 103 -15.31 8.47 2.62
CA ASN A 103 -16.46 8.67 3.50
C ASN A 103 -16.12 9.57 4.69
N THR A 104 -14.90 9.46 5.23
CA THR A 104 -14.43 10.30 6.33
C THR A 104 -14.27 11.74 5.84
N TYR A 105 -13.63 11.92 4.69
CA TYR A 105 -13.44 13.24 4.07
C TYR A 105 -14.76 13.91 3.72
N TYR A 106 -15.69 13.21 3.09
CA TYR A 106 -17.03 13.70 2.77
C TYR A 106 -17.82 14.17 4.01
N LYS A 107 -17.70 13.41 5.12
CA LYS A 107 -18.33 13.81 6.39
C LYS A 107 -17.72 15.06 6.99
N ALA A 108 -16.47 15.33 6.70
CA ALA A 108 -15.78 16.52 7.18
C ALA A 108 -16.03 17.76 6.30
N THR A 109 -16.13 17.60 4.96
CA THR A 109 -16.27 18.71 4.01
C THR A 109 -17.71 19.06 3.69
N GLU A 110 -18.56 18.05 3.42
CA GLU A 110 -19.92 18.29 2.92
C GLU A 110 -20.97 18.25 4.03
N ILE A 111 -20.80 17.34 5.01
CA ILE A 111 -21.80 17.14 6.06
C ILE A 111 -21.45 17.90 7.35
N ASN A 112 -20.21 18.36 7.49
CA ASN A 112 -19.68 19.05 8.68
C ASN A 112 -19.89 18.28 10.01
N LYS A 113 -19.89 16.94 9.96
CA LYS A 113 -20.01 16.07 11.14
C LYS A 113 -18.68 15.80 11.83
N ILE A 114 -17.58 16.11 11.19
CA ILE A 114 -16.20 15.93 11.64
C ILE A 114 -15.47 17.24 11.37
N GLU A 115 -14.78 17.76 12.35
CA GLU A 115 -13.92 18.92 12.17
C GLU A 115 -12.70 18.54 11.32
N LEU A 116 -12.40 19.34 10.29
CA LEU A 116 -11.28 19.13 9.37
C LEU A 116 -10.11 20.04 9.71
N LEU A 117 -9.04 19.44 10.23
CA LEU A 117 -7.78 20.13 10.50
C LEU A 117 -6.79 19.86 9.36
N LYS A 118 -6.42 20.89 8.60
CA LYS A 118 -5.48 20.78 7.47
C LYS A 118 -4.08 21.24 7.87
N LEU A 119 -3.11 20.34 7.73
CA LEU A 119 -1.68 20.67 7.82
C LEU A 119 -1.17 21.04 6.41
N THR A 120 -1.11 22.35 6.13
CA THR A 120 -0.77 22.87 4.79
C THR A 120 0.72 23.09 4.57
N LYS A 121 1.51 23.13 5.63
CA LYS A 121 2.97 23.33 5.56
C LYS A 121 3.72 22.04 5.84
N ARG A 122 4.72 21.73 5.03
CA ARG A 122 5.65 20.61 5.30
C ARG A 122 6.61 20.98 6.44
N ALA A 123 6.91 20.02 7.29
CA ALA A 123 7.81 20.23 8.43
C ALA A 123 9.19 20.78 8.02
N ASN A 124 9.68 20.41 6.83
CA ASN A 124 11.02 20.77 6.34
C ASN A 124 10.98 21.89 5.29
N ASN A 125 9.85 22.57 5.08
CA ASN A 125 9.65 23.56 4.00
C ASN A 125 10.09 23.07 2.60
N SER A 126 10.17 21.73 2.40
CA SER A 126 10.56 21.13 1.12
C SER A 126 9.45 21.27 0.08
N ASN A 127 9.83 21.52 -1.16
CA ASN A 127 8.91 21.53 -2.30
C ASN A 127 8.29 20.12 -2.52
N LEU A 128 7.17 20.10 -3.21
CA LEU A 128 6.62 18.86 -3.75
C LEU A 128 7.60 18.29 -4.80
N PRO A 129 7.72 16.96 -4.94
CA PRO A 129 8.48 16.39 -6.04
C PRO A 129 7.81 16.70 -7.37
N ASP A 130 8.61 16.82 -8.42
CA ASP A 130 8.11 16.89 -9.78
C ASP A 130 7.51 15.55 -10.17
N VAL A 131 6.36 15.60 -10.87
CA VAL A 131 5.64 14.39 -11.30
C VAL A 131 5.57 14.40 -12.83
N THR A 132 6.15 13.37 -13.45
CA THR A 132 6.06 13.14 -14.89
C THR A 132 5.22 11.92 -15.18
N VAL A 133 4.20 12.08 -16.02
CA VAL A 133 3.33 10.97 -16.47
C VAL A 133 3.79 10.50 -17.84
N ILE A 134 4.14 9.22 -17.97
CA ILE A 134 4.61 8.62 -19.22
C ILE A 134 3.54 7.68 -19.77
N ASP A 135 3.14 7.90 -21.02
CA ASP A 135 2.26 6.99 -21.75
C ASP A 135 3.07 5.82 -22.32
N LEU A 136 2.95 4.65 -21.68
CA LEU A 136 3.63 3.44 -22.13
C LEU A 136 3.15 2.92 -23.49
N LYS A 137 1.96 3.33 -24.00
CA LYS A 137 1.52 3.00 -25.34
C LYS A 137 2.33 3.76 -26.38
N GLN A 138 2.61 5.04 -26.13
CA GLN A 138 3.48 5.84 -26.99
C GLN A 138 4.93 5.31 -26.98
N GLU A 139 5.44 4.93 -25.81
CA GLU A 139 6.75 4.28 -25.70
C GLU A 139 6.83 3.03 -26.56
N LEU A 140 5.79 2.19 -26.51
CA LEU A 140 5.69 0.97 -27.30
C LEU A 140 5.63 1.26 -28.83
N ALA A 141 4.80 2.23 -29.25
CA ALA A 141 4.68 2.67 -30.63
C ALA A 141 6.02 3.21 -31.17
N ASN A 142 6.80 3.87 -30.31
CA ASN A 142 8.14 4.36 -30.64
C ASN A 142 9.25 3.30 -30.51
N GLY A 143 8.89 2.00 -30.43
CA GLY A 143 9.81 0.87 -30.41
C GLY A 143 10.43 0.53 -29.06
N ASN A 144 9.99 1.14 -27.96
CA ASN A 144 10.42 0.73 -26.63
C ASN A 144 9.60 -0.46 -26.13
N HIS A 145 10.16 -1.66 -26.20
CA HIS A 145 9.55 -2.90 -25.72
C HIS A 145 9.95 -3.27 -24.29
N SER A 146 10.71 -2.40 -23.61
CA SER A 146 11.12 -2.58 -22.22
C SER A 146 9.93 -2.38 -21.25
N MET A 147 10.06 -2.91 -20.03
CA MET A 147 9.14 -2.62 -18.94
C MET A 147 9.34 -1.20 -18.37
N LEU A 148 10.51 -0.62 -18.61
CA LEU A 148 10.86 0.72 -18.17
C LEU A 148 10.72 1.69 -19.36
N SER A 149 10.10 2.86 -19.12
CA SER A 149 10.15 3.95 -20.08
C SER A 149 11.58 4.46 -20.25
N ARG A 150 11.87 5.10 -21.38
CA ARG A 150 13.20 5.69 -21.63
C ARG A 150 13.54 6.73 -20.59
N GLU A 151 12.57 7.55 -20.20
CA GLU A 151 12.74 8.56 -19.16
C GLU A 151 13.07 7.92 -17.80
N LEU A 152 12.31 6.89 -17.39
CA LEU A 152 12.58 6.18 -16.13
C LEU A 152 13.96 5.52 -16.14
N TYR A 153 14.36 4.93 -17.28
CA TYR A 153 15.69 4.36 -17.45
C TYR A 153 16.78 5.41 -17.23
N SER A 154 16.66 6.56 -17.90
CA SER A 154 17.61 7.68 -17.78
C SER A 154 17.72 8.18 -16.34
N GLN A 155 16.59 8.35 -15.64
CA GLN A 155 16.56 8.81 -14.25
C GLN A 155 17.19 7.79 -13.29
N ILE A 156 16.97 6.50 -13.50
CA ILE A 156 17.64 5.45 -12.70
C ILE A 156 19.15 5.49 -12.95
N GLU A 157 19.58 5.62 -14.20
CA GLU A 157 21.00 5.68 -14.54
C GLU A 157 21.69 6.88 -13.89
N GLU A 158 21.06 8.05 -13.93
CA GLU A 158 21.58 9.25 -13.30
C GLU A 158 21.64 9.12 -11.78
N ASN A 159 20.60 8.60 -11.14
CA ASN A 159 20.60 8.33 -9.71
C ASN A 159 21.72 7.37 -9.30
N LEU A 160 21.99 6.34 -10.10
CA LEU A 160 23.10 5.42 -9.85
C LEU A 160 24.47 6.11 -9.96
N LYS A 161 24.67 6.99 -10.97
CA LYS A 161 25.88 7.80 -11.13
C LYS A 161 26.08 8.72 -9.92
N GLN A 162 25.02 9.31 -9.43
CA GLN A 162 25.02 10.22 -8.27
C GLN A 162 24.99 9.50 -6.92
N LYS A 163 24.98 8.16 -6.89
CA LYS A 163 24.85 7.32 -5.68
C LYS A 163 23.58 7.63 -4.88
N ARG A 164 22.50 8.04 -5.57
CA ARG A 164 21.17 8.27 -4.98
C ARG A 164 20.36 6.98 -5.00
N GLN A 165 19.33 6.94 -4.15
CA GLN A 165 18.39 5.83 -4.07
C GLN A 165 17.21 6.04 -5.03
N THR A 166 16.71 4.95 -5.61
CA THR A 166 15.50 4.94 -6.43
C THR A 166 14.50 3.96 -5.82
N ILE A 167 13.26 4.40 -5.64
CA ILE A 167 12.16 3.54 -5.19
C ILE A 167 11.29 3.23 -6.41
N LEU A 168 11.18 1.95 -6.76
CA LEU A 168 10.29 1.48 -7.80
C LEU A 168 9.04 0.88 -7.14
N PHE A 169 7.90 1.51 -7.38
CA PHE A 169 6.63 1.05 -6.85
C PHE A 169 5.83 0.31 -7.92
N LEU A 170 5.54 -0.95 -7.67
CA LEU A 170 4.71 -1.78 -8.53
C LEU A 170 3.50 -2.29 -7.75
N ASN A 171 2.31 -1.83 -8.11
CA ASN A 171 1.06 -2.13 -7.40
C ASN A 171 0.53 -3.56 -7.62
N ARG A 172 1.32 -4.48 -8.16
CA ARG A 172 0.90 -5.87 -8.37
C ARG A 172 1.77 -6.85 -7.62
N ARG A 173 1.21 -7.49 -6.60
CA ARG A 173 1.77 -8.69 -5.99
C ARG A 173 1.38 -9.89 -6.85
N GLY A 174 2.37 -10.76 -7.21
CA GLY A 174 2.13 -12.06 -7.84
C GLY A 174 2.08 -12.07 -9.37
N TYR A 175 2.14 -13.28 -9.92
CA TYR A 175 2.09 -13.59 -11.34
C TYR A 175 0.67 -13.46 -11.91
N SER A 176 0.00 -12.33 -11.82
CA SER A 176 -1.22 -12.21 -12.60
C SER A 176 -0.87 -11.76 -14.01
N THR A 177 -0.81 -12.73 -14.90
CA THR A 177 -0.54 -12.56 -16.31
C THR A 177 -1.84 -12.21 -17.01
N PHE A 178 -2.03 -10.96 -17.39
CA PHE A 178 -3.08 -10.60 -18.33
C PHE A 178 -2.55 -10.65 -19.78
N VAL A 179 -3.45 -10.82 -20.73
CA VAL A 179 -3.10 -10.87 -22.14
C VAL A 179 -3.40 -9.53 -22.80
N MET A 180 -2.39 -8.97 -23.47
CA MET A 180 -2.49 -7.67 -24.12
C MET A 180 -1.85 -7.73 -25.51
N CYS A 181 -2.46 -7.05 -26.47
CA CYS A 181 -1.86 -6.82 -27.78
C CYS A 181 -0.80 -5.74 -27.69
N ARG A 182 0.39 -6.01 -28.25
CA ARG A 182 1.51 -5.06 -28.24
C ARG A 182 1.38 -3.94 -29.27
N ASP A 183 0.57 -4.14 -30.31
CA ASP A 183 0.42 -3.15 -31.38
C ASP A 183 -0.68 -2.11 -31.05
N CYS A 184 -1.83 -2.53 -30.51
CA CYS A 184 -2.93 -1.61 -30.25
C CYS A 184 -3.25 -1.42 -28.76
N GLY A 185 -2.62 -2.19 -27.85
CA GLY A 185 -2.88 -2.12 -26.40
C GLY A 185 -4.18 -2.80 -25.96
N TYR A 186 -4.90 -3.49 -26.86
CA TYR A 186 -6.09 -4.25 -26.49
C TYR A 186 -5.79 -5.26 -25.38
N THR A 187 -6.63 -5.30 -24.36
CA THR A 187 -6.51 -6.26 -23.26
C THR A 187 -7.73 -7.17 -23.25
N VAL A 188 -7.51 -8.49 -23.16
CA VAL A 188 -8.58 -9.47 -23.12
C VAL A 188 -9.36 -9.32 -21.82
N LYS A 189 -10.65 -8.99 -21.93
CA LYS A 189 -11.54 -8.75 -20.80
C LYS A 189 -12.57 -9.86 -20.64
N CYS A 190 -13.06 -10.04 -19.42
CA CYS A 190 -14.16 -10.92 -19.11
C CYS A 190 -15.46 -10.35 -19.70
N LYS A 191 -16.22 -11.17 -20.44
CA LYS A 191 -17.51 -10.78 -21.03
C LYS A 191 -18.58 -10.42 -19.99
N ASN A 192 -18.47 -10.98 -18.78
CA ASN A 192 -19.47 -10.78 -17.71
C ASN A 192 -19.12 -9.63 -16.75
N CYS A 193 -17.81 -9.35 -16.56
CA CYS A 193 -17.33 -8.45 -15.49
C CYS A 193 -16.54 -7.25 -16.00
N ASP A 194 -16.26 -7.17 -17.28
CA ASP A 194 -15.42 -6.15 -17.94
C ASP A 194 -14.00 -5.96 -17.31
N ILE A 195 -13.54 -6.91 -16.51
CA ILE A 195 -12.19 -6.94 -15.94
C ILE A 195 -11.24 -7.77 -16.80
N SER A 196 -9.95 -7.46 -16.77
CA SER A 196 -8.94 -8.23 -17.50
C SER A 196 -8.90 -9.69 -17.04
N LEU A 197 -8.90 -10.62 -18.00
CA LEU A 197 -8.72 -12.04 -17.73
C LEU A 197 -7.29 -12.34 -17.32
N THR A 198 -7.11 -13.28 -16.41
CA THR A 198 -5.80 -13.77 -15.95
C THR A 198 -5.41 -15.03 -16.71
N TYR A 199 -4.21 -15.05 -17.26
CA TYR A 199 -3.67 -16.24 -17.92
C TYR A 199 -3.11 -17.24 -16.90
N HIS A 200 -3.59 -18.47 -16.98
CA HIS A 200 -3.12 -19.61 -16.19
C HIS A 200 -2.25 -20.51 -17.08
N SER A 201 -0.95 -20.44 -16.90
CA SER A 201 0.03 -21.16 -17.72
C SER A 201 -0.11 -22.70 -17.64
N TYR A 202 -0.49 -23.24 -16.47
CA TYR A 202 -0.67 -24.67 -16.28
C TYR A 202 -1.84 -25.23 -17.11
N GLU A 203 -2.94 -24.50 -17.22
CA GLU A 203 -4.13 -24.91 -17.96
C GLU A 203 -4.21 -24.32 -19.36
N ASN A 204 -3.29 -23.44 -19.70
CA ASN A 204 -3.27 -22.67 -20.96
C ASN A 204 -4.60 -21.97 -21.27
N LYS A 205 -5.23 -21.41 -20.23
CA LYS A 205 -6.53 -20.75 -20.28
C LYS A 205 -6.50 -19.37 -19.68
N LEU A 206 -7.44 -18.54 -20.11
CA LEU A 206 -7.76 -17.26 -19.52
C LEU A 206 -8.93 -17.43 -18.55
N LYS A 207 -8.78 -16.98 -17.30
CA LYS A 207 -9.82 -17.08 -16.25
C LYS A 207 -10.16 -15.73 -15.65
N CYS A 208 -11.42 -15.55 -15.36
CA CYS A 208 -11.91 -14.46 -14.55
C CYS A 208 -11.95 -14.90 -13.08
N HIS A 209 -11.15 -14.27 -12.21
CA HIS A 209 -11.17 -14.57 -10.78
C HIS A 209 -12.40 -14.00 -10.04
N TYR A 210 -13.29 -13.28 -10.74
CA TYR A 210 -14.48 -12.70 -10.16
C TYR A 210 -15.72 -13.58 -10.36
N CYS A 211 -15.97 -14.04 -11.59
CA CYS A 211 -17.14 -14.84 -11.93
C CYS A 211 -16.84 -16.28 -12.37
N GLY A 212 -15.57 -16.68 -12.42
CA GLY A 212 -15.15 -18.01 -12.87
C GLY A 212 -15.21 -18.24 -14.38
N TYR A 213 -15.54 -17.20 -15.19
CA TYR A 213 -15.56 -17.33 -16.65
C TYR A 213 -14.18 -17.76 -17.17
N GLU A 214 -14.17 -18.74 -18.09
CA GLU A 214 -12.97 -19.26 -18.73
C GLU A 214 -13.04 -19.08 -20.24
N GLU A 215 -11.89 -18.78 -20.86
CA GLU A 215 -11.73 -18.63 -22.28
C GLU A 215 -10.38 -19.23 -22.74
N LYS A 216 -10.32 -19.70 -23.99
CA LYS A 216 -9.04 -20.14 -24.58
C LYS A 216 -8.10 -18.94 -24.79
N LEU A 217 -6.80 -19.22 -24.80
CA LEU A 217 -5.80 -18.19 -25.08
C LEU A 217 -6.04 -17.60 -26.47
N VAL A 218 -6.16 -16.29 -26.54
CA VAL A 218 -6.29 -15.54 -27.79
C VAL A 218 -4.90 -15.36 -28.41
N THR A 219 -4.69 -15.83 -29.63
CA THR A 219 -3.41 -15.75 -30.36
C THR A 219 -3.37 -14.62 -31.37
N ILE A 220 -4.54 -14.16 -31.83
CA ILE A 220 -4.70 -13.04 -32.77
C ILE A 220 -5.53 -11.96 -32.09
N CYS A 221 -5.09 -10.72 -32.16
CA CYS A 221 -5.80 -9.60 -31.56
C CYS A 221 -7.17 -9.38 -32.25
N PRO A 222 -8.29 -9.38 -31.54
CA PRO A 222 -9.59 -9.16 -32.13
C PRO A 222 -9.83 -7.72 -32.59
N GLU A 223 -9.05 -6.75 -32.09
CA GLU A 223 -9.18 -5.33 -32.47
C GLU A 223 -8.37 -4.96 -33.71
N CYS A 224 -7.12 -5.42 -33.82
CA CYS A 224 -6.23 -5.00 -34.90
C CYS A 224 -5.68 -6.14 -35.76
N GLY A 225 -6.07 -7.40 -35.53
CA GLY A 225 -5.62 -8.55 -36.27
C GLY A 225 -4.15 -8.95 -36.05
N SER A 226 -3.44 -8.31 -35.15
CA SER A 226 -2.03 -8.56 -34.90
C SER A 226 -1.80 -9.89 -34.15
N GLU A 227 -0.76 -10.62 -34.57
CA GLU A 227 -0.27 -11.82 -33.86
C GLU A 227 0.61 -11.48 -32.65
N LYS A 228 0.89 -10.19 -32.38
CA LYS A 228 1.70 -9.74 -31.23
C LYS A 228 0.92 -9.63 -29.93
N ILE A 229 -0.12 -10.44 -29.77
CA ILE A 229 -0.82 -10.59 -28.51
C ILE A 229 -0.02 -11.52 -27.60
N ARG A 230 0.31 -11.05 -26.41
CA ARG A 230 1.17 -11.76 -25.46
C ARG A 230 0.63 -11.61 -24.06
N TYR A 231 0.97 -12.57 -23.21
CA TYR A 231 0.70 -12.49 -21.77
C TYR A 231 1.78 -11.63 -21.10
N PHE A 232 1.29 -10.72 -20.27
CA PHE A 232 2.13 -9.86 -19.44
C PHE A 232 2.01 -10.29 -17.98
N GLY A 233 3.07 -10.84 -17.44
CA GLY A 233 3.25 -11.02 -16.01
C GLY A 233 4.37 -10.10 -15.56
N THR A 234 4.01 -8.98 -14.93
CA THR A 234 4.98 -8.08 -14.32
C THR A 234 4.90 -8.26 -12.81
N GLY A 235 5.49 -9.34 -12.30
CA GLY A 235 5.76 -9.46 -10.87
C GLY A 235 7.01 -8.66 -10.48
N THR A 236 7.14 -8.30 -9.22
CA THR A 236 8.34 -7.63 -8.66
C THR A 236 9.63 -8.35 -9.01
N GLN A 237 9.61 -9.70 -9.03
CA GLN A 237 10.75 -10.54 -9.44
C GLN A 237 11.18 -10.33 -10.89
N LYS A 238 10.23 -10.15 -11.81
CA LYS A 238 10.57 -9.91 -13.22
C LYS A 238 11.14 -8.52 -13.42
N LEU A 239 10.60 -7.52 -12.72
CA LEU A 239 11.15 -6.17 -12.70
C LEU A 239 12.57 -6.16 -12.15
N GLU A 240 12.82 -6.88 -11.06
CA GLU A 240 14.16 -7.06 -10.48
C GLU A 240 15.14 -7.67 -11.46
N GLN A 241 14.76 -8.76 -12.15
CA GLN A 241 15.59 -9.39 -13.18
C GLN A 241 15.91 -8.44 -14.35
N GLU A 242 14.93 -7.64 -14.77
CA GLU A 242 15.11 -6.66 -15.84
C GLU A 242 16.09 -5.56 -15.42
N ILE A 243 15.97 -5.05 -14.19
CA ILE A 243 16.88 -4.04 -13.64
C ILE A 243 18.30 -4.59 -13.52
N ILE A 244 18.47 -5.80 -12.98
CA ILE A 244 19.78 -6.45 -12.87
C ILE A 244 20.42 -6.67 -14.25
N LYS A 245 19.60 -7.00 -15.26
CA LYS A 245 20.07 -7.19 -16.64
C LYS A 245 20.50 -5.89 -17.29
N GLN A 246 19.72 -4.82 -17.13
CA GLN A 246 19.96 -3.53 -17.76
C GLN A 246 21.03 -2.71 -17.02
N PHE A 247 21.05 -2.76 -15.69
CA PHE A 247 22.02 -2.04 -14.88
C PHE A 247 23.04 -3.00 -14.25
N LYS A 248 23.99 -3.46 -15.06
CA LYS A 248 25.02 -4.44 -14.63
C LYS A 248 25.80 -4.04 -13.36
N ARG A 249 25.97 -2.74 -13.09
CA ARG A 249 26.58 -2.21 -11.88
C ARG A 249 25.81 -2.50 -10.58
N CYS A 250 24.54 -2.89 -10.69
CA CYS A 250 23.77 -3.34 -9.54
C CYS A 250 24.17 -4.74 -9.05
N LYS A 251 24.92 -5.52 -9.83
CA LYS A 251 25.40 -6.87 -9.45
C LYS A 251 26.60 -6.87 -8.51
N ASP A 252 27.45 -5.84 -8.56
CA ASP A 252 28.71 -5.81 -7.79
C ASP A 252 28.51 -5.21 -6.40
N ASN A 253 27.43 -5.58 -5.74
CA ASN A 253 26.96 -4.82 -4.61
C ASN A 253 27.36 -5.34 -3.24
N LYS A 254 28.54 -4.92 -2.82
CA LYS A 254 28.80 -4.62 -1.40
C LYS A 254 28.33 -3.21 -0.99
N ASN A 255 27.83 -2.37 -1.92
CA ASN A 255 27.51 -0.97 -1.73
C ASN A 255 26.13 -0.59 -2.33
N GLY A 256 25.02 -0.99 -1.69
CA GLY A 256 23.88 -0.06 -1.66
C GLY A 256 22.62 -0.31 -2.45
N CYS A 257 22.43 -1.32 -3.29
CA CYS A 257 21.07 -1.68 -3.75
C CYS A 257 20.38 -2.57 -2.72
N ARG A 258 19.59 -2.00 -1.82
CA ARG A 258 18.71 -2.77 -0.94
C ARG A 258 17.34 -2.82 -1.58
N TYR A 259 16.89 -4.03 -1.91
CA TYR A 259 15.50 -4.27 -2.27
C TYR A 259 14.69 -4.36 -0.97
N CYS A 260 13.72 -3.46 -0.78
CA CYS A 260 12.73 -3.62 0.28
C CYS A 260 11.51 -4.33 -0.33
N TYR A 261 11.20 -5.52 0.16
CA TYR A 261 10.00 -6.29 -0.17
C TYR A 261 8.83 -5.86 0.71
#